data_107b62f5e4f6b10767c31a4c358c43d9
#
_entry.id   107b62f5e4f6b10767c31a4c358c43d9
#
_cell.length_a   1.000
_cell.length_b   1.000
_cell.length_c   1.000
_cell.angle_alpha   90.00
_cell.angle_beta   90.00
_cell.angle_gamma   90.00
#
_symmetry.space_group_name_H-M   'P 1'
#
loop_
_entity.id
_entity.type
_entity.pdbx_description
1 polymer ?
#
loop_
_entity_poly.entity_id
_entity_poly.type
_entity_poly.pdbx_seq_one_letter_code
_entity_poly.pdbx_strand_id
1 'polypeptide(L)'
;MSVKSVSKMSVKYPKIKSDNKQRFYVVFYNNGKRYRLFNGSKINSNLFPNSYPVAKRYEIAQLLAAEVFKYISSGLSIQDPVIVIRKSDKQYLKLALEAKLNGEYSDKYKSMLRFVYDGFLFHLTDENITSNDVKSYLNHYALGVSYNTIKRHLSVLINEARNIGMNSNPMEGIKAKKTKAKLHKPYNDIRLILDEIKLFNDNLYLCCLMTYGCLLRPHREIRELKWSDFSDDLDYIHLSGNRNKSGKNRIVPVPTYVRDILVKGQPHHNIFTDTTRPL
;
A
#
# COMPACT_ATOMS: atom_id res chain seq x y z
N MET A 1 -13.34 3.47 -66.23
CA MET A 1 -13.66 3.69 -64.79
C MET A 1 -12.58 4.59 -64.21
N SER A 2 -12.95 5.84 -63.90
CA SER A 2 -12.00 6.87 -63.40
C SER A 2 -11.77 6.70 -61.94
N VAL A 3 -10.54 6.39 -61.55
CA VAL A 3 -10.10 6.34 -60.16
C VAL A 3 -9.98 7.77 -59.64
N LYS A 4 -10.93 8.23 -58.84
CA LYS A 4 -10.82 9.52 -58.12
C LYS A 4 -9.64 9.44 -57.15
N SER A 5 -8.58 10.21 -57.42
CA SER A 5 -7.47 10.41 -56.49
C SER A 5 -8.00 11.10 -55.23
N VAL A 6 -7.98 10.38 -54.13
CA VAL A 6 -8.25 10.95 -52.81
C VAL A 6 -7.06 11.85 -52.50
N SER A 7 -7.25 13.17 -52.50
CA SER A 7 -6.25 14.14 -52.09
C SER A 7 -5.91 13.86 -50.59
N LYS A 8 -4.66 13.49 -50.32
CA LYS A 8 -4.15 13.40 -48.95
C LYS A 8 -4.24 14.77 -48.29
N MET A 9 -5.26 15.00 -47.46
CA MET A 9 -5.29 16.18 -46.59
C MET A 9 -4.06 16.15 -45.71
N SER A 10 -3.20 17.15 -45.82
CA SER A 10 -2.03 17.29 -44.92
C SER A 10 -2.53 17.62 -43.52
N VAL A 11 -2.46 16.63 -42.62
CA VAL A 11 -2.83 16.80 -41.22
C VAL A 11 -1.77 17.67 -40.56
N LYS A 12 -2.17 18.83 -39.99
CA LYS A 12 -1.24 19.69 -39.23
C LYS A 12 -1.01 19.12 -37.84
N TYR A 13 0.27 19.16 -37.41
CA TYR A 13 0.63 18.70 -36.06
C TYR A 13 -0.09 19.52 -34.95
N PRO A 14 -0.63 18.88 -33.91
CA PRO A 14 -1.35 19.54 -32.85
C PRO A 14 -0.49 20.54 -32.07
N LYS A 15 -1.09 21.66 -31.64
CA LYS A 15 -0.39 22.69 -30.82
C LYS A 15 -0.69 22.52 -29.35
N ILE A 16 0.34 22.58 -28.50
CA ILE A 16 0.19 22.60 -27.06
C ILE A 16 -0.03 24.03 -26.58
N LYS A 17 -0.99 24.21 -25.68
CA LYS A 17 -1.29 25.49 -25.02
C LYS A 17 -1.52 25.25 -23.53
N SER A 18 -1.38 26.30 -22.73
CA SER A 18 -1.74 26.31 -21.31
C SER A 18 -2.78 27.39 -21.02
N ASP A 19 -3.58 27.20 -19.98
CA ASP A 19 -4.47 28.20 -19.43
C ASP A 19 -3.83 28.95 -18.24
N ASN A 20 -4.54 29.97 -17.73
CA ASN A 20 -4.08 30.80 -16.59
C ASN A 20 -3.88 29.98 -15.28
N LYS A 21 -4.42 28.76 -15.20
CA LYS A 21 -4.25 27.82 -14.07
C LYS A 21 -3.14 26.80 -14.33
N GLN A 22 -2.24 27.06 -15.31
CA GLN A 22 -1.15 26.18 -15.69
C GLN A 22 -1.64 24.75 -16.08
N ARG A 23 -2.86 24.63 -16.61
CA ARG A 23 -3.36 23.38 -17.18
C ARG A 23 -3.02 23.34 -18.66
N PHE A 24 -2.31 22.31 -19.07
CA PHE A 24 -1.94 22.10 -20.47
C PHE A 24 -3.05 21.38 -21.23
N TYR A 25 -3.18 21.72 -22.51
CA TYR A 25 -4.11 21.09 -23.44
C TYR A 25 -3.56 21.12 -24.86
N VAL A 26 -4.00 20.16 -25.66
CA VAL A 26 -3.64 20.01 -27.07
C VAL A 26 -4.75 20.55 -27.93
N VAL A 27 -4.40 21.43 -28.88
CA VAL A 27 -5.34 22.03 -29.85
C VAL A 27 -5.02 21.53 -31.25
N PHE A 28 -6.03 21.10 -31.95
CA PHE A 28 -5.91 20.64 -33.34
C PHE A 28 -7.23 20.82 -34.10
N TYR A 29 -7.17 20.58 -35.39
CA TYR A 29 -8.34 20.62 -36.27
C TYR A 29 -8.55 19.23 -36.85
N ASN A 30 -9.80 18.77 -36.86
CA ASN A 30 -10.21 17.54 -37.50
C ASN A 30 -11.53 17.81 -38.23
N ASN A 31 -11.59 17.48 -39.51
CA ASN A 31 -12.76 17.74 -40.38
C ASN A 31 -13.27 19.21 -40.35
N GLY A 32 -12.36 20.18 -40.35
CA GLY A 32 -12.67 21.61 -40.29
C GLY A 32 -13.08 22.13 -38.89
N LYS A 33 -13.30 21.29 -37.90
CA LYS A 33 -13.63 21.69 -36.53
C LYS A 33 -12.40 21.76 -35.65
N ARG A 34 -12.36 22.75 -34.77
CA ARG A 34 -11.31 22.92 -33.77
C ARG A 34 -11.63 22.14 -32.51
N TYR A 35 -10.69 21.32 -32.09
CA TYR A 35 -10.77 20.53 -30.84
C TYR A 35 -9.75 21.00 -29.81
N ARG A 36 -10.10 20.78 -28.53
CA ARG A 36 -9.21 21.02 -27.38
C ARG A 36 -9.30 19.82 -26.48
N LEU A 37 -8.18 19.15 -26.24
CA LEU A 37 -8.09 18.02 -25.35
C LEU A 37 -7.16 18.32 -24.16
N PHE A 38 -7.66 18.14 -22.94
CA PHE A 38 -6.90 18.26 -21.70
C PHE A 38 -6.29 16.91 -21.27
N ASN A 39 -6.75 15.83 -21.88
CA ASN A 39 -6.29 14.45 -21.64
C ASN A 39 -6.58 13.57 -22.86
N GLY A 40 -6.04 12.32 -22.81
CA GLY A 40 -6.16 11.36 -23.90
C GLY A 40 -7.47 10.58 -24.00
N SER A 41 -8.42 10.76 -23.06
CA SER A 41 -9.62 9.90 -22.97
C SER A 41 -10.43 9.81 -24.26
N LYS A 42 -10.53 10.90 -25.03
CA LYS A 42 -11.29 10.94 -26.31
C LYS A 42 -10.61 10.22 -27.48
N ILE A 43 -9.34 9.89 -27.33
CA ILE A 43 -8.56 9.15 -28.34
C ILE A 43 -8.06 7.81 -27.80
N ASN A 44 -8.66 7.35 -26.69
CA ASN A 44 -8.33 6.09 -26.03
C ASN A 44 -6.87 5.99 -25.55
N SER A 45 -6.28 7.13 -25.15
CA SER A 45 -4.93 7.23 -24.62
C SER A 45 -4.98 7.51 -23.11
N ASN A 46 -4.07 6.88 -22.36
CA ASN A 46 -3.94 7.03 -20.89
C ASN A 46 -3.07 8.24 -20.49
N LEU A 47 -2.94 9.24 -21.35
CA LEU A 47 -2.16 10.43 -21.08
C LEU A 47 -3.02 11.52 -20.44
N PHE A 48 -2.68 11.89 -19.21
CA PHE A 48 -3.36 12.89 -18.38
C PHE A 48 -2.36 13.98 -17.93
N PRO A 49 -1.96 14.93 -18.80
CA PRO A 49 -0.91 15.91 -18.48
C PRO A 49 -1.13 16.64 -17.15
N ASN A 50 -2.39 16.98 -16.85
CA ASN A 50 -2.73 17.79 -15.68
C ASN A 50 -2.78 17.00 -14.35
N SER A 51 -2.61 15.69 -14.39
CA SER A 51 -2.46 14.84 -13.20
C SER A 51 -1.02 14.79 -12.67
N TYR A 52 -0.07 15.36 -13.41
CA TYR A 52 1.34 15.40 -13.03
C TYR A 52 1.70 16.74 -12.37
N PRO A 53 2.81 16.79 -11.61
CA PRO A 53 3.39 18.05 -11.12
C PRO A 53 3.65 19.02 -12.28
N VAL A 54 3.50 20.32 -12.01
CA VAL A 54 3.54 21.38 -13.05
C VAL A 54 4.76 21.25 -13.97
N ALA A 55 5.94 20.95 -13.40
CA ALA A 55 7.19 20.81 -14.14
C ALA A 55 7.15 19.70 -15.23
N LYS A 56 6.37 18.64 -15.03
CA LYS A 56 6.26 17.52 -15.97
C LYS A 56 5.05 17.61 -16.93
N ARG A 57 4.12 18.51 -16.68
CA ARG A 57 2.88 18.62 -17.46
C ARG A 57 3.12 18.88 -18.94
N TYR A 58 4.10 19.71 -19.27
CA TYR A 58 4.42 20.04 -20.65
C TYR A 58 4.94 18.82 -21.41
N GLU A 59 5.84 18.05 -20.82
CA GLU A 59 6.39 16.82 -21.40
C GLU A 59 5.27 15.80 -21.72
N ILE A 60 4.37 15.56 -20.74
CA ILE A 60 3.23 14.65 -20.95
C ILE A 60 2.25 15.21 -22.00
N ALA A 61 2.10 16.54 -22.07
CA ALA A 61 1.30 17.17 -23.13
C ALA A 61 1.93 17.00 -24.51
N GLN A 62 3.26 16.93 -24.63
CA GLN A 62 3.95 16.61 -25.90
C GLN A 62 3.64 15.17 -26.34
N LEU A 63 3.67 14.21 -25.41
CA LEU A 63 3.28 12.82 -25.69
C LEU A 63 1.81 12.76 -26.15
N LEU A 64 0.92 13.49 -25.48
CA LEU A 64 -0.49 13.58 -25.87
C LEU A 64 -0.65 14.18 -27.26
N ALA A 65 0.13 15.21 -27.63
CA ALA A 65 0.08 15.81 -28.95
C ALA A 65 0.53 14.82 -30.04
N ALA A 66 1.55 14.01 -29.79
CA ALA A 66 2.00 12.96 -30.71
C ALA A 66 0.94 11.86 -30.90
N GLU A 67 0.30 11.43 -29.82
CA GLU A 67 -0.80 10.46 -29.89
C GLU A 67 -2.01 11.01 -30.67
N VAL A 68 -2.38 12.28 -30.42
CA VAL A 68 -3.45 12.96 -31.18
C VAL A 68 -3.09 13.02 -32.65
N PHE A 69 -1.84 13.36 -33.00
CA PHE A 69 -1.40 13.41 -34.40
C PHE A 69 -1.50 12.03 -35.06
N LYS A 70 -1.04 10.98 -34.40
CA LYS A 70 -1.18 9.60 -34.90
C LYS A 70 -2.64 9.23 -35.13
N TYR A 71 -3.52 9.56 -34.17
CA TYR A 71 -4.95 9.27 -34.20
C TYR A 71 -5.65 9.94 -35.43
N ILE A 72 -5.43 11.25 -35.63
CA ILE A 72 -6.04 11.97 -36.76
C ILE A 72 -5.40 11.59 -38.11
N SER A 73 -4.10 11.24 -38.11
CA SER A 73 -3.41 10.79 -39.35
C SER A 73 -3.87 9.41 -39.82
N SER A 74 -4.41 8.59 -38.91
CA SER A 74 -5.04 7.30 -39.28
C SER A 74 -6.46 7.44 -39.83
N GLY A 75 -6.96 8.68 -39.98
CA GLY A 75 -8.30 8.97 -40.52
C GLY A 75 -9.44 8.82 -39.52
N LEU A 76 -9.13 8.61 -38.22
CA LEU A 76 -10.14 8.49 -37.18
C LEU A 76 -10.73 9.86 -36.83
N SER A 77 -12.05 9.92 -36.63
CA SER A 77 -12.77 11.11 -36.19
C SER A 77 -13.01 11.05 -34.67
N ILE A 78 -12.81 12.18 -33.98
CA ILE A 78 -13.14 12.29 -32.54
C ILE A 78 -14.65 12.15 -32.25
N GLN A 79 -15.47 12.29 -33.29
CA GLN A 79 -16.92 12.10 -33.19
C GLN A 79 -17.35 10.64 -33.31
N ASP A 80 -16.46 9.76 -33.78
CA ASP A 80 -16.72 8.33 -33.74
C ASP A 80 -16.81 7.90 -32.28
N PRO A 81 -17.88 7.24 -31.85
CA PRO A 81 -17.97 6.74 -30.50
C PRO A 81 -16.86 5.72 -30.37
N VAL A 82 -15.74 6.14 -29.75
CA VAL A 82 -14.75 5.19 -29.27
C VAL A 82 -15.50 4.34 -28.24
N ILE A 83 -15.71 3.07 -28.56
CA ILE A 83 -16.19 2.10 -27.57
C ILE A 83 -15.08 2.01 -26.53
N VAL A 84 -15.10 2.95 -25.58
CA VAL A 84 -14.26 2.86 -24.40
C VAL A 84 -14.82 1.66 -23.64
N ILE A 85 -14.18 0.52 -23.78
CA ILE A 85 -14.43 -0.62 -22.90
C ILE A 85 -14.00 -0.13 -21.52
N ARG A 86 -14.93 0.52 -20.81
CA ARG A 86 -14.70 0.93 -19.42
C ARG A 86 -14.58 -0.34 -18.64
N LYS A 87 -13.43 -0.52 -17.98
CA LYS A 87 -13.28 -1.57 -17.00
C LYS A 87 -14.33 -1.38 -15.92
N SER A 88 -14.88 -2.46 -15.40
CA SER A 88 -15.77 -2.40 -14.24
C SER A 88 -15.01 -1.97 -12.99
N ASP A 89 -15.72 -1.50 -11.96
CA ASP A 89 -15.10 -1.16 -10.69
C ASP A 89 -14.39 -2.37 -10.05
N LYS A 90 -14.95 -3.59 -10.21
CA LYS A 90 -14.28 -4.84 -9.81
C LYS A 90 -12.95 -5.06 -10.55
N GLN A 91 -12.89 -4.76 -11.85
CA GLN A 91 -11.65 -4.89 -12.61
C GLN A 91 -10.59 -3.87 -12.16
N TYR A 92 -10.99 -2.63 -11.86
CA TYR A 92 -10.08 -1.63 -11.30
C TYR A 92 -9.59 -2.03 -9.90
N LEU A 93 -10.46 -2.60 -9.06
CA LEU A 93 -10.08 -3.08 -7.74
C LEU A 93 -9.07 -4.24 -7.81
N LYS A 94 -9.23 -5.14 -8.79
CA LYS A 94 -8.25 -6.22 -9.06
C LYS A 94 -6.89 -5.65 -9.46
N LEU A 95 -6.84 -4.71 -10.39
CA LEU A 95 -5.60 -4.05 -10.80
C LEU A 95 -4.94 -3.31 -9.63
N ALA A 96 -5.73 -2.70 -8.76
CA ALA A 96 -5.23 -2.04 -7.56
C ALA A 96 -4.57 -3.02 -6.58
N LEU A 97 -5.18 -4.20 -6.39
CA LEU A 97 -4.57 -5.25 -5.60
C LEU A 97 -3.24 -5.70 -6.21
N GLU A 98 -3.21 -6.02 -7.51
CA GLU A 98 -2.01 -6.44 -8.22
C GLU A 98 -0.88 -5.41 -8.10
N ALA A 99 -1.18 -4.12 -8.27
CA ALA A 99 -0.22 -3.04 -8.10
C ALA A 99 0.36 -3.01 -6.67
N LYS A 100 -0.48 -3.19 -5.63
CA LYS A 100 -0.02 -3.23 -4.24
C LYS A 100 0.79 -4.49 -3.94
N LEU A 101 0.45 -5.65 -4.52
CA LEU A 101 1.18 -6.89 -4.30
C LEU A 101 2.58 -6.86 -4.95
N ASN A 102 2.74 -6.16 -6.06
CA ASN A 102 4.02 -5.97 -6.74
C ASN A 102 4.92 -4.91 -6.06
N GLY A 103 4.37 -4.11 -5.15
CA GLY A 103 5.14 -3.11 -4.40
C GLY A 103 6.01 -3.72 -3.28
N GLU A 104 6.96 -2.91 -2.78
CA GLU A 104 7.86 -3.28 -1.67
C GLU A 104 7.16 -3.19 -0.31
N TYR A 105 6.24 -4.11 -0.04
CA TYR A 105 5.51 -4.21 1.22
C TYR A 105 5.80 -5.56 1.90
N SER A 106 5.64 -5.60 3.24
CA SER A 106 5.77 -6.87 3.99
C SER A 106 4.70 -7.89 3.57
N ASP A 107 5.05 -9.19 3.63
CA ASP A 107 4.13 -10.28 3.29
C ASP A 107 2.86 -10.26 4.12
N LYS A 108 2.98 -9.91 5.41
CA LYS A 108 1.82 -9.75 6.30
C LYS A 108 0.85 -8.66 5.81
N TYR A 109 1.38 -7.54 5.31
CA TYR A 109 0.54 -6.49 4.75
C TYR A 109 -0.11 -6.92 3.43
N LYS A 110 0.66 -7.57 2.55
CA LYS A 110 0.15 -8.13 1.29
C LYS A 110 -0.96 -9.17 1.54
N SER A 111 -0.76 -10.06 2.52
CA SER A 111 -1.77 -11.05 2.93
C SER A 111 -3.05 -10.39 3.46
N MET A 112 -2.92 -9.31 4.24
CA MET A 112 -4.08 -8.56 4.73
C MET A 112 -4.84 -7.87 3.60
N LEU A 113 -4.15 -7.32 2.60
CA LEU A 113 -4.81 -6.73 1.43
C LEU A 113 -5.57 -7.77 0.61
N ARG A 114 -4.98 -8.98 0.42
CA ARG A 114 -5.68 -10.10 -0.23
C ARG A 114 -6.92 -10.50 0.55
N PHE A 115 -6.80 -10.71 1.85
CA PHE A 115 -7.92 -11.07 2.72
C PHE A 115 -9.09 -10.06 2.60
N VAL A 116 -8.78 -8.76 2.64
CA VAL A 116 -9.81 -7.71 2.52
C VAL A 116 -10.41 -7.68 1.11
N TYR A 117 -9.60 -7.84 0.08
CA TYR A 117 -10.05 -7.88 -1.30
C TYR A 117 -10.98 -9.07 -1.55
N ASP A 118 -10.53 -10.28 -1.19
CA ASP A 118 -11.29 -11.51 -1.43
C ASP A 118 -12.64 -11.48 -0.68
N GLY A 119 -12.63 -11.08 0.60
CA GLY A 119 -13.83 -10.94 1.38
C GLY A 119 -14.79 -9.87 0.85
N PHE A 120 -14.29 -8.75 0.36
CA PHE A 120 -15.11 -7.72 -0.24
C PHE A 120 -15.65 -8.15 -1.60
N LEU A 121 -14.82 -8.77 -2.45
CA LEU A 121 -15.24 -9.26 -3.75
C LEU A 121 -16.36 -10.31 -3.64
N PHE A 122 -16.24 -11.22 -2.66
CA PHE A 122 -17.29 -12.23 -2.38
C PHE A 122 -18.61 -11.59 -1.96
N HIS A 123 -18.55 -10.44 -1.30
CA HIS A 123 -19.75 -9.70 -0.87
C HIS A 123 -20.43 -8.93 -2.02
N LEU A 124 -19.71 -8.61 -3.09
CA LEU A 124 -20.22 -7.82 -4.21
C LEU A 124 -21.04 -8.67 -5.18
N THR A 125 -22.28 -8.26 -5.45
CA THR A 125 -23.14 -8.85 -6.49
C THR A 125 -22.89 -8.23 -7.87
N ASP A 126 -22.74 -6.91 -7.92
CA ASP A 126 -22.63 -6.15 -9.16
C ASP A 126 -21.20 -5.80 -9.56
N GLU A 127 -20.99 -5.46 -10.82
CA GLU A 127 -19.71 -5.03 -11.36
C GLU A 127 -19.31 -3.61 -10.91
N ASN A 128 -20.28 -2.75 -10.60
CA ASN A 128 -20.06 -1.41 -10.08
C ASN A 128 -20.16 -1.41 -8.56
N ILE A 129 -19.28 -0.69 -7.90
CA ILE A 129 -19.17 -0.64 -6.45
C ILE A 129 -19.85 0.62 -5.92
N THR A 130 -20.80 0.46 -5.00
CA THR A 130 -21.50 1.56 -4.37
C THR A 130 -21.06 1.78 -2.92
N SER A 131 -21.37 2.95 -2.36
CA SER A 131 -21.15 3.20 -0.92
C SER A 131 -21.98 2.29 -0.02
N ASN A 132 -23.13 1.78 -0.51
CA ASN A 132 -23.94 0.82 0.23
C ASN A 132 -23.27 -0.55 0.32
N ASP A 133 -22.61 -1.02 -0.74
CA ASP A 133 -21.86 -2.27 -0.70
C ASP A 133 -20.73 -2.22 0.32
N VAL A 134 -19.99 -1.11 0.33
CA VAL A 134 -18.93 -0.89 1.32
C VAL A 134 -19.49 -0.84 2.74
N LYS A 135 -20.59 -0.13 2.99
CA LYS A 135 -21.22 -0.07 4.31
C LYS A 135 -21.72 -1.44 4.75
N SER A 136 -22.40 -2.17 3.87
CA SER A 136 -22.91 -3.50 4.14
C SER A 136 -21.77 -4.47 4.50
N TYR A 137 -20.71 -4.50 3.69
CA TYR A 137 -19.52 -5.31 3.98
C TYR A 137 -18.87 -4.96 5.32
N LEU A 138 -18.64 -3.68 5.59
CA LEU A 138 -18.02 -3.25 6.84
C LEU A 138 -18.89 -3.53 8.07
N ASN A 139 -20.20 -3.59 7.93
CA ASN A 139 -21.12 -3.90 9.04
C ASN A 139 -21.04 -5.35 9.53
N HIS A 140 -20.47 -6.28 8.76
CA HIS A 140 -20.15 -7.63 9.24
C HIS A 140 -19.12 -7.60 10.39
N TYR A 141 -18.35 -6.51 10.53
CA TYR A 141 -17.37 -6.35 11.59
C TYR A 141 -17.97 -5.59 12.77
N ALA A 142 -18.50 -6.32 13.76
CA ALA A 142 -19.16 -5.74 14.93
C ALA A 142 -18.20 -4.86 15.78
N LEU A 143 -16.96 -5.34 15.99
CA LEU A 143 -15.97 -4.65 16.79
C LEU A 143 -15.38 -3.45 16.04
N GLY A 144 -15.39 -2.27 16.68
CA GLY A 144 -14.89 -1.03 16.08
C GLY A 144 -13.42 -1.10 15.63
N VAL A 145 -12.58 -1.87 16.32
CA VAL A 145 -11.18 -2.06 15.93
C VAL A 145 -11.08 -2.86 14.64
N SER A 146 -11.80 -3.98 14.53
CA SER A 146 -11.85 -4.79 13.30
C SER A 146 -12.45 -4.01 12.14
N TYR A 147 -13.58 -3.34 12.36
CA TYR A 147 -14.19 -2.44 11.38
C TYR A 147 -13.20 -1.42 10.84
N ASN A 148 -12.50 -0.71 11.72
CA ASN A 148 -11.54 0.33 11.32
C ASN A 148 -10.31 -0.25 10.59
N THR A 149 -9.89 -1.46 10.95
CA THR A 149 -8.78 -2.14 10.27
C THR A 149 -9.16 -2.51 8.85
N ILE A 150 -10.32 -3.16 8.66
CA ILE A 150 -10.82 -3.54 7.33
C ILE A 150 -11.09 -2.30 6.49
N LYS A 151 -11.79 -1.30 7.06
CA LYS A 151 -12.04 -0.02 6.39
C LYS A 151 -10.75 0.62 5.85
N ARG A 152 -9.69 0.65 6.66
CA ARG A 152 -8.40 1.25 6.27
C ARG A 152 -7.78 0.52 5.07
N HIS A 153 -7.75 -0.81 5.08
CA HIS A 153 -7.19 -1.59 3.97
C HIS A 153 -8.05 -1.51 2.72
N LEU A 154 -9.36 -1.53 2.87
CA LEU A 154 -10.28 -1.32 1.75
C LEU A 154 -10.12 0.09 1.14
N SER A 155 -9.93 1.12 1.98
CA SER A 155 -9.64 2.49 1.49
C SER A 155 -8.35 2.55 0.69
N VAL A 156 -7.32 1.79 1.06
CA VAL A 156 -6.06 1.73 0.29
C VAL A 156 -6.30 1.14 -1.10
N LEU A 157 -7.06 0.05 -1.20
CA LEU A 157 -7.37 -0.58 -2.48
C LEU A 157 -8.24 0.31 -3.37
N ILE A 158 -9.29 0.92 -2.81
CA ILE A 158 -10.20 1.81 -3.57
C ILE A 158 -9.46 3.07 -4.03
N ASN A 159 -8.62 3.68 -3.19
CA ASN A 159 -7.83 4.83 -3.60
C ASN A 159 -6.85 4.47 -4.72
N GLU A 160 -6.22 3.30 -4.67
CA GLU A 160 -5.36 2.83 -5.75
C GLU A 160 -6.16 2.55 -7.03
N ALA A 161 -7.34 1.93 -6.94
CA ALA A 161 -8.23 1.73 -8.07
C ALA A 161 -8.62 3.07 -8.73
N ARG A 162 -8.86 4.11 -7.94
CA ARG A 162 -9.12 5.46 -8.44
C ARG A 162 -7.90 6.09 -9.11
N ASN A 163 -6.71 5.87 -8.58
CA ASN A 163 -5.46 6.32 -9.21
C ASN A 163 -5.27 5.66 -10.58
N ILE A 164 -5.70 4.40 -10.74
CA ILE A 164 -5.61 3.64 -12.00
C ILE A 164 -6.72 4.05 -13.00
N GLY A 165 -7.83 4.67 -12.53
CA GLY A 165 -8.87 5.18 -13.42
C GLY A 165 -10.32 4.87 -13.03
N MET A 166 -10.57 4.26 -11.87
CA MET A 166 -11.93 4.11 -11.31
C MET A 166 -12.52 5.49 -11.00
N ASN A 167 -13.68 5.79 -11.57
CA ASN A 167 -14.30 7.12 -11.43
C ASN A 167 -15.07 7.29 -10.12
N SER A 168 -15.66 6.22 -9.59
CA SER A 168 -16.45 6.23 -8.36
C SER A 168 -15.58 6.34 -7.11
N ASN A 169 -16.11 6.90 -6.04
CA ASN A 169 -15.51 6.87 -4.72
C ASN A 169 -16.48 6.23 -3.71
N PRO A 170 -16.60 4.91 -3.67
CA PRO A 170 -17.54 4.23 -2.77
C PRO A 170 -17.16 4.38 -1.28
N MET A 171 -15.97 4.88 -0.96
CA MET A 171 -15.55 5.18 0.42
C MET A 171 -16.01 6.55 0.92
N GLU A 172 -16.60 7.38 0.07
CA GLU A 172 -17.02 8.72 0.44
C GLU A 172 -18.07 8.69 1.56
N GLY A 173 -17.88 9.55 2.55
CA GLY A 173 -18.77 9.66 3.71
C GLY A 173 -18.69 8.49 4.72
N ILE A 174 -17.88 7.46 4.49
CA ILE A 174 -17.73 6.34 5.43
C ILE A 174 -16.72 6.70 6.53
N LYS A 175 -17.25 6.92 7.74
CA LYS A 175 -16.44 7.32 8.91
C LYS A 175 -15.92 6.10 9.66
N ALA A 176 -14.81 6.28 10.38
CA ALA A 176 -14.31 5.28 11.32
C ALA A 176 -15.24 5.21 12.56
N LYS A 177 -15.38 4.03 13.14
CA LYS A 177 -16.09 3.85 14.42
C LYS A 177 -15.21 4.36 15.57
N LYS A 178 -15.81 5.09 16.51
CA LYS A 178 -15.11 5.45 17.75
C LYS A 178 -14.83 4.19 18.56
N THR A 179 -13.59 4.01 18.99
CA THR A 179 -13.18 2.90 19.86
C THR A 179 -12.73 3.46 21.19
N LYS A 180 -13.14 2.79 22.28
CA LYS A 180 -12.62 3.13 23.61
C LYS A 180 -11.28 2.43 23.78
N ALA A 181 -10.26 3.18 24.20
CA ALA A 181 -8.99 2.59 24.59
C ALA A 181 -9.20 1.71 25.82
N LYS A 182 -8.70 0.47 25.80
CA LYS A 182 -8.59 -0.36 26.98
C LYS A 182 -7.36 0.07 27.78
N LEU A 183 -7.58 0.56 28.97
CA LEU A 183 -6.48 0.77 29.90
C LEU A 183 -6.03 -0.61 30.43
N HIS A 184 -4.83 -1.01 30.10
CA HIS A 184 -4.21 -2.20 30.68
C HIS A 184 -3.67 -1.79 32.05
N LYS A 185 -4.21 -2.42 33.10
CA LYS A 185 -3.66 -2.26 34.45
C LYS A 185 -2.37 -3.06 34.57
N PRO A 186 -1.32 -2.48 35.18
CA PRO A 186 -0.12 -3.25 35.48
C PRO A 186 -0.47 -4.39 36.44
N TYR A 187 0.32 -5.44 36.44
CA TYR A 187 0.20 -6.50 37.46
C TYR A 187 0.58 -5.95 38.83
N ASN A 188 -0.15 -6.35 39.87
CA ASN A 188 0.12 -5.88 41.24
C ASN A 188 1.45 -6.41 41.74
N ASP A 189 1.75 -7.68 41.45
CA ASP A 189 3.02 -8.32 41.81
C ASP A 189 3.59 -9.09 40.61
N ILE A 190 4.52 -8.47 39.94
CA ILE A 190 5.20 -9.08 38.80
C ILE A 190 6.17 -10.18 39.21
N ARG A 191 6.70 -10.14 40.45
CA ARG A 191 7.68 -11.12 40.93
C ARG A 191 7.04 -12.47 41.10
N LEU A 192 5.90 -12.56 41.79
CA LEU A 192 5.16 -13.81 41.94
C LEU A 192 4.83 -14.45 40.58
N ILE A 193 4.41 -13.65 39.61
CA ILE A 193 4.12 -14.14 38.27
C ILE A 193 5.39 -14.68 37.57
N LEU A 194 6.51 -13.98 37.70
CA LEU A 194 7.79 -14.43 37.16
C LEU A 194 8.30 -15.70 37.80
N ASP A 195 8.11 -15.85 39.10
CA ASP A 195 8.51 -17.07 39.85
C ASP A 195 7.68 -18.28 39.41
N GLU A 196 6.37 -18.12 39.24
CA GLU A 196 5.50 -19.17 38.65
C GLU A 196 5.89 -19.54 37.23
N ILE A 197 6.20 -18.54 36.38
CA ILE A 197 6.64 -18.75 34.99
C ILE A 197 7.99 -19.50 34.98
N LYS A 198 8.91 -19.19 35.88
CA LYS A 198 10.19 -19.88 36.02
C LYS A 198 10.02 -21.36 36.33
N LEU A 199 9.09 -21.68 37.25
CA LEU A 199 8.77 -23.08 37.57
C LEU A 199 8.12 -23.82 36.38
N PHE A 200 7.42 -23.10 35.52
CA PHE A 200 6.75 -23.68 34.37
C PHE A 200 7.69 -23.91 33.17
N ASN A 201 8.52 -22.91 32.80
CA ASN A 201 9.41 -23.00 31.64
C ASN A 201 10.48 -21.91 31.67
N ASP A 202 11.76 -22.32 31.72
CA ASP A 202 12.91 -21.42 31.80
C ASP A 202 13.03 -20.50 30.57
N ASN A 203 12.74 -20.99 29.34
CA ASN A 203 12.79 -20.15 28.14
C ASN A 203 11.69 -19.08 28.15
N LEU A 204 10.50 -19.42 28.65
CA LEU A 204 9.43 -18.45 28.82
C LEU A 204 9.79 -17.39 29.85
N TYR A 205 10.39 -17.83 30.96
CA TYR A 205 10.90 -16.92 31.99
C TYR A 205 11.93 -15.94 31.41
N LEU A 206 12.93 -16.46 30.68
CA LEU A 206 13.92 -15.61 30.01
C LEU A 206 13.28 -14.65 29.00
N CYS A 207 12.30 -15.10 28.22
CA CYS A 207 11.53 -14.23 27.31
C CYS A 207 10.83 -13.10 28.08
N CYS A 208 10.22 -13.41 29.23
CA CYS A 208 9.56 -12.41 30.07
C CYS A 208 10.56 -11.39 30.62
N LEU A 209 11.71 -11.85 31.09
CA LEU A 209 12.78 -10.98 31.56
C LEU A 209 13.35 -10.08 30.48
N MET A 210 13.58 -10.61 29.25
CA MET A 210 14.01 -9.81 28.11
C MET A 210 12.95 -8.77 27.70
N THR A 211 11.67 -9.12 27.80
CA THR A 211 10.57 -8.19 27.51
C THR A 211 10.47 -7.10 28.58
N TYR A 212 10.50 -7.49 29.87
CA TYR A 212 10.30 -6.60 31.01
C TYR A 212 11.55 -5.78 31.33
N GLY A 213 12.72 -6.42 31.38
CA GLY A 213 13.98 -5.80 31.79
C GLY A 213 14.67 -5.05 30.68
N CYS A 214 14.72 -5.64 29.47
CA CYS A 214 15.40 -5.05 28.32
C CYS A 214 14.43 -4.33 27.37
N LEU A 215 13.13 -4.30 27.63
CA LEU A 215 12.09 -3.69 26.80
C LEU A 215 12.14 -4.17 25.33
N LEU A 216 12.51 -5.44 25.13
CA LEU A 216 12.52 -6.08 23.83
C LEU A 216 11.11 -6.55 23.46
N ARG A 217 10.80 -6.52 22.16
CA ARG A 217 9.53 -7.02 21.65
C ARG A 217 9.55 -8.56 21.56
N PRO A 218 8.47 -9.25 22.02
CA PRO A 218 8.45 -10.72 22.15
C PRO A 218 8.39 -11.49 20.82
N HIS A 219 8.74 -10.88 19.70
CA HIS A 219 8.80 -11.53 18.39
C HIS A 219 10.25 -11.58 17.89
N ARG A 220 10.53 -10.97 16.73
CA ARG A 220 11.85 -11.06 16.10
C ARG A 220 12.99 -10.56 17.02
N GLU A 221 12.76 -9.50 17.80
CA GLU A 221 13.80 -8.95 18.69
C GLU A 221 14.26 -9.96 19.73
N ILE A 222 13.37 -10.78 20.31
CA ILE A 222 13.70 -11.81 21.29
C ILE A 222 14.00 -13.15 20.60
N ARG A 223 13.11 -13.65 19.74
CA ARG A 223 13.22 -14.99 19.16
C ARG A 223 14.46 -15.21 18.32
N GLU A 224 14.97 -14.17 17.66
CA GLU A 224 16.17 -14.22 16.82
C GLU A 224 17.44 -13.77 17.55
N LEU A 225 17.39 -13.59 18.91
CA LEU A 225 18.51 -13.11 19.70
C LEU A 225 19.62 -14.15 19.79
N LYS A 226 20.85 -13.73 19.49
CA LYS A 226 22.05 -14.57 19.52
C LYS A 226 23.04 -14.03 20.52
N TRP A 227 23.96 -14.88 20.98
CA TRP A 227 25.05 -14.44 21.86
C TRP A 227 25.96 -13.39 21.24
N SER A 228 26.13 -13.42 19.91
CA SER A 228 26.87 -12.37 19.19
C SER A 228 26.20 -11.00 19.20
N ASP A 229 24.95 -10.90 19.63
CA ASP A 229 24.26 -9.62 19.77
C ASP A 229 24.63 -8.92 21.10
N PHE A 230 25.19 -9.62 22.04
CA PHE A 230 25.59 -9.07 23.33
C PHE A 230 27.01 -8.53 23.29
N SER A 231 27.28 -7.53 24.13
CA SER A 231 28.64 -7.13 24.46
C SER A 231 29.37 -8.25 25.22
N ASP A 232 30.68 -8.17 25.30
CA ASP A 232 31.50 -9.22 25.93
C ASP A 232 31.18 -9.38 27.44
N ASP A 233 30.85 -8.29 28.10
CA ASP A 233 30.44 -8.19 29.49
C ASP A 233 28.94 -8.44 29.75
N LEU A 234 28.16 -8.69 28.69
CA LEU A 234 26.70 -8.83 28.70
C LEU A 234 25.95 -7.57 29.17
N ASP A 235 26.57 -6.41 29.21
CA ASP A 235 25.94 -5.16 29.64
C ASP A 235 24.98 -4.57 28.61
N TYR A 236 25.20 -4.89 27.34
CA TYR A 236 24.40 -4.32 26.23
C TYR A 236 24.04 -5.37 25.18
N ILE A 237 22.87 -5.14 24.53
CA ILE A 237 22.43 -5.88 23.35
C ILE A 237 22.44 -4.93 22.16
N HIS A 238 23.11 -5.32 21.08
CA HIS A 238 23.16 -4.60 19.80
C HIS A 238 22.10 -5.17 18.86
N LEU A 239 20.98 -4.45 18.70
CA LEU A 239 19.91 -4.85 17.78
C LEU A 239 20.05 -4.15 16.44
N SER A 240 20.22 -4.92 15.39
CA SER A 240 20.21 -4.40 14.01
C SER A 240 18.82 -3.92 13.60
N GLY A 241 18.77 -2.90 12.73
CA GLY A 241 17.52 -2.28 12.27
C GLY A 241 16.58 -3.25 11.55
N ASN A 242 17.12 -4.25 10.85
CA ASN A 242 16.32 -5.24 10.12
C ASN A 242 15.48 -6.16 11.03
N ARG A 243 15.80 -6.26 12.34
CA ARG A 243 15.06 -7.06 13.31
C ARG A 243 13.99 -6.28 14.08
N ASN A 244 13.96 -4.97 13.96
CA ASN A 244 12.99 -4.15 14.68
C ASN A 244 12.08 -3.36 13.73
N LYS A 245 10.92 -2.94 14.23
CA LYS A 245 9.89 -2.25 13.44
C LYS A 245 10.34 -0.87 12.93
N SER A 246 11.29 -0.23 13.60
CA SER A 246 11.73 1.13 13.25
C SER A 246 12.78 1.16 12.13
N GLY A 247 13.37 0.02 11.79
CA GLY A 247 14.47 -0.06 10.82
C GLY A 247 15.79 0.57 11.30
N LYS A 248 15.88 0.99 12.58
CA LYS A 248 17.08 1.65 13.13
C LYS A 248 17.84 0.73 14.06
N ASN A 249 19.16 0.77 14.02
CA ASN A 249 19.99 0.10 14.99
C ASN A 249 19.71 0.65 16.40
N ARG A 250 19.74 -0.23 17.41
CA ARG A 250 19.46 0.12 18.79
C ARG A 250 20.42 -0.62 19.74
N ILE A 251 20.96 0.10 20.70
CA ILE A 251 21.72 -0.47 21.83
C ILE A 251 20.77 -0.50 23.01
N VAL A 252 20.66 -1.66 23.64
CA VAL A 252 19.75 -1.91 24.76
C VAL A 252 20.56 -2.33 25.96
N PRO A 253 20.50 -1.61 27.10
CA PRO A 253 21.17 -2.03 28.31
C PRO A 253 20.51 -3.29 28.89
N VAL A 254 21.31 -4.17 29.46
CA VAL A 254 20.88 -5.39 30.15
C VAL A 254 20.95 -5.16 31.67
N PRO A 255 19.82 -5.13 32.38
CA PRO A 255 19.82 -4.97 33.82
C PRO A 255 20.57 -6.11 34.50
N THR A 256 21.19 -5.84 35.65
CA THR A 256 21.99 -6.81 36.43
C THR A 256 21.22 -8.10 36.71
N TYR A 257 19.97 -8.00 37.17
CA TYR A 257 19.14 -9.18 37.46
C TYR A 257 18.79 -10.05 36.24
N VAL A 258 18.91 -9.51 35.03
CA VAL A 258 18.78 -10.28 33.76
C VAL A 258 20.15 -10.89 33.45
N ARG A 259 21.21 -10.10 33.55
CA ARG A 259 22.58 -10.55 33.27
C ARG A 259 23.00 -11.71 34.12
N ASP A 260 22.68 -11.68 35.45
CA ASP A 260 23.08 -12.69 36.40
C ASP A 260 22.53 -14.10 36.14
N ILE A 261 21.50 -14.22 35.28
CA ILE A 261 20.94 -15.50 34.86
C ILE A 261 21.40 -15.95 33.48
N LEU A 262 22.12 -15.08 32.75
CA LEU A 262 22.60 -15.42 31.42
C LEU A 262 23.89 -16.25 31.50
N VAL A 263 23.88 -17.37 30.80
CA VAL A 263 25.08 -18.20 30.61
C VAL A 263 25.50 -18.09 29.17
N LYS A 264 26.61 -17.40 28.90
CA LYS A 264 27.10 -17.11 27.55
C LYS A 264 27.43 -18.42 26.81
N GLY A 265 26.77 -18.62 25.68
CA GLY A 265 26.97 -19.75 24.78
C GLY A 265 27.81 -19.36 23.56
N GLN A 266 27.78 -20.19 22.52
CA GLN A 266 28.50 -19.92 21.26
C GLN A 266 27.94 -18.67 20.54
N PRO A 267 28.80 -17.82 19.99
CA PRO A 267 28.40 -16.51 19.44
C PRO A 267 27.24 -16.58 18.45
N HIS A 268 27.19 -17.60 17.60
CA HIS A 268 26.16 -17.74 16.56
C HIS A 268 24.92 -18.49 17.00
N HIS A 269 24.91 -19.01 18.25
CA HIS A 269 23.77 -19.71 18.79
C HIS A 269 22.73 -18.74 19.34
N ASN A 270 21.47 -19.16 19.21
CA ASN A 270 20.34 -18.46 19.80
C ASN A 270 20.35 -18.69 21.32
N ILE A 271 20.05 -17.65 22.09
CA ILE A 271 20.15 -17.68 23.57
C ILE A 271 19.15 -18.62 24.23
N PHE A 272 18.12 -19.08 23.54
CA PHE A 272 17.07 -19.96 24.06
C PHE A 272 17.24 -21.42 23.64
N THR A 273 17.75 -21.65 22.45
CA THR A 273 17.80 -23.00 21.86
C THR A 273 19.20 -23.59 21.88
N ASP A 274 20.20 -22.77 22.21
CA ASP A 274 21.64 -23.09 22.10
C ASP A 274 22.01 -23.73 20.75
N THR A 275 21.32 -23.30 19.71
CA THR A 275 21.55 -23.71 18.31
C THR A 275 21.53 -22.48 17.42
N THR A 276 21.84 -22.65 16.12
CA THR A 276 21.72 -21.58 15.13
C THR A 276 20.27 -21.24 14.77
N ARG A 277 19.29 -22.03 15.21
CA ARG A 277 17.86 -21.85 14.92
C ARG A 277 17.22 -20.86 15.90
N PRO A 278 16.34 -19.97 15.45
CA PRO A 278 15.55 -19.12 16.35
C PRO A 278 14.56 -19.94 17.19
N LEU A 279 14.14 -19.33 18.33
CA LEU A 279 13.12 -19.90 19.20
C LEU A 279 11.78 -20.10 18.50
#